data_8050499921fde42d88aa03266ea9e123
#
_entry.id   8050499921fde42d88aa03266ea9e123
#
_cell.length_a   1.000
_cell.length_b   1.000
_cell.length_c   1.000
_cell.angle_alpha   90.00
_cell.angle_beta   90.00
_cell.angle_gamma   90.00
#
_symmetry.space_group_name_H-M   'P 1'
#
loop_
_entity.id
_entity.type
_entity.pdbx_description
1 polymer ?
#
loop_
_entity_poly.entity_id
_entity_poly.type
_entity_poly.pdbx_seq_one_letter_code
_entity_poly.pdbx_strand_id
1 'polypeptide(L)'
;MVGLIDTFKEATALQCRFIEKLAQLDLKEVNAFADSLASFLGGQGDKKFVYGLAAGRSALSLYSFLQLLHNHLDVFPCTMEDPVQKHFRKTRNNLGIAVSGSGETPSVNKYIEDIIGQGGEMRLITANKDGTAYRLVEDYENGSVLIIKGRTKYDTEGGRISKLSPMGTEFELEVLAFLNAIFNEIPGRLNGEEGESENRSCDRYKDAVHDFSDQCHLISKMDPERLERWFKRLFPRSGRYVVGGVGRSGLVARAFEMRFTHLNKTSYWEYDFNTPSFQIGDVYVPITGSGNTYECFQGVRNAITNGADVMPITTNPSSELVELMNLLGREEDVAFIPVKPEYYDIFSRSKETSTWLVSEYSRMRYPIFEINASIFTNSVVAVGAEFLGMEEAGMKRLHA
;
A
#
# COMPACT_ATOMS: atom_id res chain seq x y z
N MET A 1 18.07 -24.82 -10.47
CA MET A 1 17.63 -23.72 -9.59
C MET A 1 17.18 -22.59 -10.50
N VAL A 2 15.95 -22.16 -10.35
CA VAL A 2 15.47 -20.93 -10.98
C VAL A 2 16.33 -19.80 -10.41
N GLY A 3 16.88 -18.91 -11.23
CA GLY A 3 17.72 -17.81 -10.73
C GLY A 3 16.89 -16.81 -9.93
N LEU A 4 17.49 -16.12 -8.96
CA LEU A 4 16.82 -15.09 -8.15
C LEU A 4 16.09 -14.05 -9.02
N ILE A 5 16.68 -13.73 -10.17
CA ILE A 5 16.12 -12.80 -11.14
C ILE A 5 14.89 -13.38 -11.84
N ASP A 6 14.87 -14.68 -12.14
CA ASP A 6 13.69 -15.31 -12.74
C ASP A 6 12.51 -15.29 -11.76
N THR A 7 12.78 -15.61 -10.48
CA THR A 7 11.78 -15.51 -9.40
C THR A 7 11.25 -14.09 -9.24
N PHE A 8 12.12 -13.08 -9.27
CA PHE A 8 11.71 -11.68 -9.23
C PHE A 8 10.80 -11.31 -10.38
N LYS A 9 11.19 -11.64 -11.62
CA LYS A 9 10.41 -11.36 -12.82
C LYS A 9 9.04 -12.06 -12.81
N GLU A 10 9.01 -13.34 -12.43
CA GLU A 10 7.77 -14.09 -12.33
C GLU A 10 6.84 -13.54 -11.24
N ALA A 11 7.39 -13.20 -10.05
CA ALA A 11 6.63 -12.59 -8.97
C ALA A 11 6.06 -11.22 -9.39
N THR A 12 6.87 -10.38 -10.03
CA THR A 12 6.44 -9.08 -10.56
C THR A 12 5.33 -9.26 -11.60
N ALA A 13 5.52 -10.16 -12.58
CA ALA A 13 4.51 -10.43 -13.60
C ALA A 13 3.19 -10.97 -13.00
N LEU A 14 3.27 -11.77 -11.94
CA LEU A 14 2.08 -12.24 -11.22
C LEU A 14 1.34 -11.06 -10.56
N GLN A 15 2.05 -10.15 -9.91
CA GLN A 15 1.46 -9.00 -9.24
C GLN A 15 0.87 -7.98 -10.23
N CYS A 16 1.48 -7.80 -11.40
CA CYS A 16 0.88 -7.00 -12.47
C CYS A 16 -0.48 -7.55 -12.88
N ARG A 17 -0.59 -8.89 -13.02
CA ARG A 17 -1.90 -9.52 -13.31
C ARG A 17 -2.94 -9.28 -12.24
N PHE A 18 -2.56 -9.14 -10.97
CA PHE A 18 -3.51 -8.77 -9.91
C PHE A 18 -4.08 -7.36 -10.14
N ILE A 19 -3.24 -6.41 -10.54
CA ILE A 19 -3.71 -5.06 -10.92
C ILE A 19 -4.63 -5.12 -12.14
N GLU A 20 -4.26 -5.88 -13.18
CA GLU A 20 -5.05 -6.03 -14.41
C GLU A 20 -6.45 -6.60 -14.16
N LYS A 21 -6.61 -7.49 -13.18
CA LYS A 21 -7.93 -8.03 -12.81
C LYS A 21 -8.92 -6.94 -12.35
N LEU A 22 -8.44 -5.82 -11.82
CA LEU A 22 -9.30 -4.73 -11.40
C LEU A 22 -10.10 -4.12 -12.58
N ALA A 23 -9.56 -4.18 -13.81
CA ALA A 23 -10.28 -3.76 -15.01
C ALA A 23 -11.48 -4.67 -15.35
N GLN A 24 -11.57 -5.87 -14.74
CA GLN A 24 -12.62 -6.84 -14.94
C GLN A 24 -13.71 -6.79 -13.86
N LEU A 25 -13.58 -5.89 -12.87
CA LEU A 25 -14.65 -5.70 -11.88
C LEU A 25 -15.93 -5.22 -12.56
N ASP A 26 -17.08 -5.63 -12.02
CA ASP A 26 -18.37 -5.13 -12.50
C ASP A 26 -18.45 -3.62 -12.26
N LEU A 27 -18.52 -2.85 -13.33
CA LEU A 27 -18.58 -1.39 -13.25
C LEU A 27 -19.81 -0.88 -12.52
N LYS A 28 -20.89 -1.68 -12.43
CA LYS A 28 -22.05 -1.32 -11.60
C LYS A 28 -21.70 -1.35 -10.12
N GLU A 29 -20.95 -2.37 -9.67
CA GLU A 29 -20.47 -2.46 -8.29
C GLU A 29 -19.46 -1.35 -7.99
N VAL A 30 -18.54 -1.06 -8.91
CA VAL A 30 -17.56 0.04 -8.80
C VAL A 30 -18.28 1.39 -8.71
N ASN A 31 -19.26 1.63 -9.59
CA ASN A 31 -20.08 2.84 -9.57
C ASN A 31 -20.84 2.99 -8.25
N ALA A 32 -21.55 1.94 -7.83
CA ALA A 32 -22.31 1.97 -6.58
C ALA A 32 -21.42 2.28 -5.37
N PHE A 33 -20.21 1.71 -5.33
CA PHE A 33 -19.24 1.99 -4.27
C PHE A 33 -18.76 3.45 -4.32
N ALA A 34 -18.41 3.98 -5.50
CA ALA A 34 -17.97 5.36 -5.67
C ALA A 34 -19.08 6.37 -5.36
N ASP A 35 -20.32 6.12 -5.82
CA ASP A 35 -21.48 6.97 -5.53
C ASP A 35 -21.80 7.01 -4.04
N SER A 36 -21.71 5.85 -3.37
CA SER A 36 -21.96 5.78 -1.94
C SER A 36 -20.91 6.55 -1.13
N LEU A 37 -19.64 6.53 -1.56
CA LEU A 37 -18.58 7.35 -0.96
C LEU A 37 -18.82 8.84 -1.23
N ALA A 38 -19.07 9.21 -2.48
CA ALA A 38 -19.28 10.59 -2.88
C ALA A 38 -20.52 11.20 -2.20
N SER A 39 -21.62 10.45 -2.07
CA SER A 39 -22.83 10.87 -1.36
C SER A 39 -22.52 11.23 0.09
N PHE A 40 -21.81 10.36 0.82
CA PHE A 40 -21.38 10.67 2.17
C PHE A 40 -20.47 11.91 2.22
N LEU A 41 -19.45 11.94 1.35
CA LEU A 41 -18.45 13.01 1.33
C LEU A 41 -19.02 14.36 0.84
N GLY A 42 -20.05 14.36 -0.02
CA GLY A 42 -20.75 15.55 -0.52
C GLY A 42 -21.87 16.07 0.37
N GLY A 43 -22.37 15.27 1.33
CA GLY A 43 -23.46 15.66 2.23
C GLY A 43 -23.17 16.94 2.98
N GLN A 44 -24.20 17.79 3.19
CA GLN A 44 -24.09 19.00 4.01
C GLN A 44 -24.14 18.64 5.50
N GLY A 45 -23.37 19.32 6.33
CA GLY A 45 -23.42 19.16 7.78
C GLY A 45 -22.04 19.31 8.47
N ASP A 46 -22.01 18.95 9.74
CA ASP A 46 -20.82 18.97 10.60
C ASP A 46 -19.68 18.08 10.08
N LYS A 47 -18.51 18.22 10.69
CA LYS A 47 -17.30 17.45 10.44
C LYS A 47 -17.58 15.97 10.19
N LYS A 48 -17.11 15.43 9.07
CA LYS A 48 -17.26 14.04 8.66
C LYS A 48 -16.11 13.20 9.19
N PHE A 49 -16.44 12.12 9.89
CA PHE A 49 -15.46 11.18 10.39
C PHE A 49 -15.45 9.93 9.49
N VAL A 50 -14.28 9.58 9.00
CA VAL A 50 -14.07 8.37 8.20
C VAL A 50 -13.19 7.41 8.99
N TYR A 51 -13.76 6.28 9.39
CA TYR A 51 -13.08 5.26 10.20
C TYR A 51 -12.55 4.15 9.29
N GLY A 52 -11.23 3.97 9.27
CA GLY A 52 -10.58 2.87 8.59
C GLY A 52 -10.52 1.63 9.48
N LEU A 53 -11.25 0.59 9.10
CA LEU A 53 -11.41 -0.64 9.87
C LEU A 53 -10.68 -1.79 9.17
N ALA A 54 -9.44 -2.02 9.52
CA ALA A 54 -8.64 -3.08 8.95
C ALA A 54 -7.48 -3.45 9.88
N ALA A 55 -6.90 -4.63 9.69
CA ALA A 55 -5.76 -5.10 10.47
C ALA A 55 -4.61 -5.53 9.56
N GLY A 56 -3.38 -5.43 10.08
CA GLY A 56 -2.17 -5.87 9.37
C GLY A 56 -1.98 -5.14 8.03
N ARG A 57 -1.62 -5.86 6.98
CA ARG A 57 -1.34 -5.27 5.65
C ARG A 57 -2.58 -4.67 4.99
N SER A 58 -3.76 -5.24 5.24
CA SER A 58 -5.02 -4.64 4.76
C SER A 58 -5.24 -3.24 5.34
N ALA A 59 -4.82 -3.01 6.60
CA ALA A 59 -4.85 -1.68 7.21
C ALA A 59 -3.93 -0.70 6.47
N LEU A 60 -2.73 -1.11 6.10
CA LEU A 60 -1.78 -0.25 5.40
C LEU A 60 -2.29 0.16 4.01
N SER A 61 -2.96 -0.75 3.29
CA SER A 61 -3.63 -0.45 2.02
C SER A 61 -4.76 0.57 2.19
N LEU A 62 -5.60 0.40 3.22
CA LEU A 62 -6.70 1.32 3.53
C LEU A 62 -6.19 2.68 4.00
N TYR A 63 -5.15 2.72 4.84
CA TYR A 63 -4.61 3.98 5.38
C TYR A 63 -4.01 4.87 4.29
N SER A 64 -3.46 4.28 3.21
CA SER A 64 -3.05 5.04 2.03
C SER A 64 -4.21 5.83 1.43
N PHE A 65 -5.38 5.23 1.33
CA PHE A 65 -6.60 5.88 0.86
C PHE A 65 -7.11 6.94 1.85
N LEU A 66 -7.10 6.66 3.14
CA LEU A 66 -7.50 7.63 4.17
C LEU A 66 -6.61 8.88 4.14
N GLN A 67 -5.32 8.75 3.88
CA GLN A 67 -4.42 9.89 3.70
C GLN A 67 -4.79 10.71 2.45
N LEU A 68 -5.21 10.06 1.34
CA LEU A 68 -5.72 10.79 0.18
C LEU A 68 -6.98 11.56 0.52
N LEU A 69 -7.94 10.94 1.19
CA LEU A 69 -9.17 11.62 1.63
C LEU A 69 -8.85 12.83 2.50
N HIS A 70 -7.95 12.68 3.48
CA HIS A 70 -7.56 13.78 4.37
C HIS A 70 -6.87 14.93 3.64
N ASN A 71 -5.96 14.61 2.72
CA ASN A 71 -5.16 15.62 2.02
C ASN A 71 -5.96 16.42 0.99
N HIS A 72 -7.07 15.89 0.50
CA HIS A 72 -7.82 16.48 -0.62
C HIS A 72 -9.29 16.83 -0.30
N LEU A 73 -9.80 16.34 0.82
CA LEU A 73 -11.19 16.54 1.22
C LEU A 73 -11.24 16.93 2.70
N ASP A 74 -12.25 17.70 3.08
CA ASP A 74 -12.44 18.12 4.49
C ASP A 74 -13.07 17.00 5.32
N VAL A 75 -12.28 15.96 5.59
CA VAL A 75 -12.67 14.80 6.39
C VAL A 75 -11.66 14.51 7.49
N PHE A 76 -12.12 13.91 8.58
CA PHE A 76 -11.30 13.47 9.70
C PHE A 76 -11.14 11.94 9.65
N PRO A 77 -10.04 11.43 9.10
CA PRO A 77 -9.77 10.00 9.11
C PRO A 77 -9.37 9.56 10.51
N CYS A 78 -9.90 8.42 10.90
CA CYS A 78 -9.52 7.72 12.14
C CYS A 78 -9.16 6.28 11.79
N THR A 79 -8.21 5.71 12.51
CA THR A 79 -7.82 4.30 12.33
C THR A 79 -8.21 3.49 13.56
N MET A 80 -8.20 2.17 13.51
CA MET A 80 -8.47 1.31 14.68
C MET A 80 -7.45 1.51 15.82
N GLU A 81 -6.31 2.12 15.55
CA GLU A 81 -5.24 2.39 16.51
C GLU A 81 -5.43 3.73 17.24
N ASP A 82 -6.32 4.60 16.75
CA ASP A 82 -6.52 5.93 17.32
C ASP A 82 -7.33 5.89 18.61
N PRO A 83 -6.87 6.58 19.69
CA PRO A 83 -7.61 6.63 20.96
C PRO A 83 -9.02 7.23 20.84
N VAL A 84 -9.24 8.09 19.85
CA VAL A 84 -10.51 8.78 19.60
C VAL A 84 -11.62 7.78 19.23
N GLN A 85 -11.29 6.61 18.70
CA GLN A 85 -12.27 5.58 18.32
C GLN A 85 -13.04 4.98 19.50
N LYS A 86 -12.48 5.01 20.69
CA LYS A 86 -13.20 4.55 21.89
C LYS A 86 -14.46 5.38 22.17
N HIS A 87 -14.62 6.49 21.49
CA HIS A 87 -15.74 7.41 21.62
C HIS A 87 -16.33 7.75 20.27
N PHE A 88 -16.77 6.73 19.50
CA PHE A 88 -17.60 6.97 18.33
C PHE A 88 -18.69 7.97 18.72
N ARG A 89 -18.66 9.14 18.10
CA ARG A 89 -19.73 10.11 18.36
C ARG A 89 -21.02 9.51 17.83
N LYS A 90 -22.08 9.51 18.63
CA LYS A 90 -23.44 9.12 18.22
C LYS A 90 -23.97 10.16 17.23
N THR A 91 -23.38 10.24 16.05
CA THR A 91 -23.80 11.16 14.98
C THR A 91 -23.94 10.34 13.71
N ARG A 92 -24.98 10.62 12.94
CA ARG A 92 -25.21 10.01 11.61
C ARG A 92 -24.12 10.36 10.56
N ASN A 93 -23.09 11.11 10.95
CA ASN A 93 -22.02 11.59 10.07
C ASN A 93 -20.74 10.74 10.20
N ASN A 94 -20.88 9.47 10.53
CA ASN A 94 -19.78 8.50 10.60
C ASN A 94 -19.82 7.56 9.41
N LEU A 95 -18.70 7.41 8.72
CA LEU A 95 -18.50 6.41 7.69
C LEU A 95 -17.43 5.42 8.16
N GLY A 96 -17.76 4.15 8.23
CA GLY A 96 -16.78 3.07 8.35
C GLY A 96 -16.39 2.54 6.97
N ILE A 97 -15.11 2.44 6.70
CA ILE A 97 -14.58 1.71 5.56
C ILE A 97 -13.80 0.53 6.11
N ALA A 98 -14.33 -0.67 5.92
CA ALA A 98 -13.70 -1.91 6.36
C ALA A 98 -13.01 -2.63 5.22
N VAL A 99 -11.79 -3.13 5.48
CA VAL A 99 -11.05 -4.00 4.56
C VAL A 99 -10.67 -5.27 5.31
N SER A 100 -11.24 -6.40 4.90
CA SER A 100 -10.96 -7.69 5.51
C SER A 100 -11.08 -8.81 4.48
N GLY A 101 -9.95 -9.32 4.00
CA GLY A 101 -9.93 -10.35 2.97
C GLY A 101 -10.71 -11.61 3.36
N SER A 102 -10.52 -12.13 4.56
CA SER A 102 -11.26 -13.29 5.08
C SER A 102 -12.66 -12.95 5.57
N GLY A 103 -12.91 -11.70 5.95
CA GLY A 103 -14.13 -11.30 6.66
C GLY A 103 -14.24 -11.82 8.10
N GLU A 104 -13.17 -12.45 8.62
CA GLU A 104 -13.19 -13.14 9.94
C GLU A 104 -12.28 -12.48 10.98
N THR A 105 -11.75 -11.29 10.74
CA THR A 105 -10.89 -10.60 11.71
C THR A 105 -11.73 -10.06 12.87
N PRO A 106 -11.58 -10.60 14.11
CA PRO A 106 -12.52 -10.28 15.22
C PRO A 106 -12.57 -8.81 15.59
N SER A 107 -11.40 -8.12 15.61
CA SER A 107 -11.34 -6.69 15.90
C SER A 107 -12.06 -5.86 14.83
N VAL A 108 -11.90 -6.19 13.55
CA VAL A 108 -12.59 -5.49 12.44
C VAL A 108 -14.09 -5.70 12.57
N ASN A 109 -14.53 -6.93 12.77
CA ASN A 109 -15.96 -7.26 12.90
C ASN A 109 -16.61 -6.51 14.07
N LYS A 110 -15.90 -6.42 15.21
CA LYS A 110 -16.39 -5.66 16.38
C LYS A 110 -16.59 -4.18 16.06
N TYR A 111 -15.65 -3.55 15.34
CA TYR A 111 -15.79 -2.14 14.95
C TYR A 111 -16.89 -1.92 13.89
N ILE A 112 -17.11 -2.89 12.99
CA ILE A 112 -18.26 -2.86 12.07
C ILE A 112 -19.57 -2.85 12.87
N GLU A 113 -19.74 -3.75 13.83
CA GLU A 113 -20.91 -3.79 14.72
C GLU A 113 -21.11 -2.47 15.46
N ASP A 114 -20.03 -1.87 15.97
CA ASP A 114 -20.11 -0.62 16.72
C ASP A 114 -20.55 0.57 15.83
N ILE A 115 -20.12 0.66 14.57
CA ILE A 115 -20.57 1.69 13.63
C ILE A 115 -22.04 1.47 13.24
N ILE A 116 -22.40 0.24 12.88
CA ILE A 116 -23.77 -0.14 12.53
C ILE A 116 -24.73 0.16 13.72
N GLY A 117 -24.34 -0.23 14.93
CA GLY A 117 -25.12 0.00 16.14
C GLY A 117 -25.36 1.49 16.47
N GLN A 118 -24.58 2.39 15.90
CA GLN A 118 -24.71 3.84 16.02
C GLN A 118 -25.44 4.50 14.84
N GLY A 119 -25.87 3.73 13.85
CA GLY A 119 -26.55 4.21 12.66
C GLY A 119 -25.61 4.90 11.66
N GLY A 120 -24.28 4.64 11.75
CA GLY A 120 -23.29 5.15 10.79
C GLY A 120 -23.37 4.42 9.44
N GLU A 121 -22.79 4.99 8.40
CA GLU A 121 -22.67 4.33 7.11
C GLU A 121 -21.50 3.34 7.12
N MET A 122 -21.63 2.23 6.36
CA MET A 122 -20.63 1.17 6.33
C MET A 122 -20.29 0.76 4.90
N ARG A 123 -18.98 0.74 4.57
CA ARG A 123 -18.45 0.21 3.31
C ARG A 123 -17.50 -0.92 3.62
N LEU A 124 -17.72 -2.08 3.02
CA LEU A 124 -16.88 -3.26 3.19
C LEU A 124 -16.23 -3.66 1.87
N ILE A 125 -14.93 -3.90 1.91
CA ILE A 125 -14.18 -4.58 0.83
C ILE A 125 -13.70 -5.92 1.40
N THR A 126 -14.12 -7.02 0.78
CA THR A 126 -13.76 -8.37 1.22
C THR A 126 -13.56 -9.31 0.03
N ALA A 127 -12.82 -10.41 0.22
CA ALA A 127 -12.74 -11.49 -0.75
C ALA A 127 -13.76 -12.61 -0.46
N ASN A 128 -14.36 -12.62 0.74
CA ASN A 128 -15.16 -13.73 1.24
C ASN A 128 -16.63 -13.32 1.47
N LYS A 129 -17.53 -13.86 0.65
CA LYS A 129 -18.99 -13.68 0.77
C LYS A 129 -19.61 -14.44 1.94
N ASP A 130 -18.91 -15.44 2.46
CA ASP A 130 -19.39 -16.26 3.57
C ASP A 130 -18.85 -15.76 4.94
N GLY A 131 -18.04 -14.71 4.93
CA GLY A 131 -17.40 -14.15 6.12
C GLY A 131 -18.37 -13.42 7.04
N THR A 132 -18.03 -13.34 8.31
CA THR A 132 -18.82 -12.62 9.33
C THR A 132 -18.99 -11.14 8.97
N ALA A 133 -17.90 -10.46 8.49
CA ALA A 133 -17.99 -9.07 8.04
C ALA A 133 -19.02 -8.88 6.92
N TYR A 134 -19.05 -9.81 5.96
CA TYR A 134 -20.02 -9.75 4.86
C TYR A 134 -21.45 -9.78 5.39
N ARG A 135 -21.80 -10.79 6.23
CA ARG A 135 -23.14 -10.93 6.83
C ARG A 135 -23.56 -9.74 7.67
N LEU A 136 -22.62 -9.05 8.34
CA LEU A 136 -22.91 -7.85 9.12
C LEU A 136 -23.33 -6.65 8.27
N VAL A 137 -22.82 -6.56 7.04
CA VAL A 137 -22.97 -5.37 6.20
C VAL A 137 -23.96 -5.58 5.04
N GLU A 138 -24.11 -6.83 4.55
CA GLU A 138 -24.95 -7.17 3.38
C GLU A 138 -26.39 -6.69 3.52
N ASP A 139 -27.02 -6.97 4.68
CA ASP A 139 -28.41 -6.63 4.95
C ASP A 139 -28.59 -5.28 5.67
N TYR A 140 -27.48 -4.54 5.88
CA TYR A 140 -27.55 -3.26 6.56
C TYR A 140 -27.98 -2.14 5.59
N GLU A 141 -29.06 -1.42 5.92
CA GLU A 141 -29.67 -0.38 5.05
C GLU A 141 -28.65 0.69 4.59
N ASN A 142 -27.72 1.09 5.47
CA ASN A 142 -26.66 2.07 5.16
C ASN A 142 -25.32 1.36 4.85
N GLY A 143 -25.37 0.09 4.48
CA GLY A 143 -24.23 -0.76 4.14
C GLY A 143 -24.00 -0.86 2.64
N SER A 144 -22.76 -1.06 2.24
CA SER A 144 -22.38 -1.42 0.87
C SER A 144 -21.19 -2.35 0.91
N VAL A 145 -21.22 -3.40 0.10
CA VAL A 145 -20.14 -4.40 0.01
C VAL A 145 -19.58 -4.42 -1.41
N LEU A 146 -18.26 -4.42 -1.51
CA LEU A 146 -17.53 -4.68 -2.74
C LEU A 146 -16.71 -5.97 -2.58
N ILE A 147 -16.82 -6.87 -3.54
CA ILE A 147 -16.06 -8.11 -3.57
C ILE A 147 -14.84 -7.97 -4.47
N ILE A 148 -13.64 -8.06 -3.88
CA ILE A 148 -12.38 -8.18 -4.60
C ILE A 148 -11.84 -9.58 -4.37
N LYS A 149 -11.87 -10.42 -5.42
CA LYS A 149 -11.46 -11.83 -5.36
C LYS A 149 -9.94 -11.96 -5.41
N GLY A 150 -9.28 -11.67 -4.30
CA GLY A 150 -7.85 -11.88 -4.13
C GLY A 150 -7.56 -12.99 -3.13
N ARG A 151 -6.46 -13.73 -3.32
CA ARG A 151 -6.00 -14.74 -2.37
C ARG A 151 -5.60 -14.09 -1.06
N THR A 152 -6.03 -14.68 0.04
CA THR A 152 -5.71 -14.25 1.41
C THR A 152 -4.75 -15.24 2.08
N LYS A 153 -4.23 -14.89 3.26
CA LYS A 153 -3.37 -15.79 4.05
C LYS A 153 -4.05 -17.10 4.46
N TYR A 154 -5.37 -17.17 4.41
CA TYR A 154 -6.15 -18.35 4.79
C TYR A 154 -6.34 -19.34 3.62
N ASP A 155 -6.06 -18.91 2.40
CA ASP A 155 -6.15 -19.77 1.24
C ASP A 155 -5.04 -20.83 1.27
N THR A 156 -5.43 -22.08 1.02
CA THR A 156 -4.56 -23.27 1.12
C THR A 156 -3.93 -23.67 -0.20
N GLU A 157 -4.19 -22.93 -1.27
CA GLU A 157 -3.64 -23.24 -2.58
C GLU A 157 -2.11 -23.20 -2.54
N GLY A 158 -1.52 -24.36 -2.72
CA GLY A 158 -0.08 -24.55 -2.83
C GLY A 158 0.46 -24.28 -4.24
N GLY A 159 1.72 -24.60 -4.46
CA GLY A 159 2.35 -24.57 -5.78
C GLY A 159 3.08 -23.25 -6.08
N ARG A 160 3.21 -22.91 -7.39
CA ARG A 160 4.04 -21.79 -7.84
C ARG A 160 3.52 -20.42 -7.34
N ILE A 161 2.19 -20.27 -7.29
CA ILE A 161 1.56 -18.99 -6.85
C ILE A 161 1.93 -18.67 -5.40
N SER A 162 1.88 -19.65 -4.49
CA SER A 162 2.23 -19.42 -3.08
C SER A 162 3.70 -19.07 -2.87
N LYS A 163 4.58 -19.48 -3.79
CA LYS A 163 6.01 -19.09 -3.77
C LYS A 163 6.21 -17.66 -4.27
N LEU A 164 5.49 -17.25 -5.31
CA LEU A 164 5.63 -15.94 -5.95
C LEU A 164 4.85 -14.83 -5.24
N SER A 165 3.78 -15.18 -4.55
CA SER A 165 2.94 -14.24 -3.77
C SER A 165 2.62 -14.88 -2.40
N PRO A 166 3.62 -15.06 -1.53
CA PRO A 166 3.42 -15.76 -0.28
C PRO A 166 2.50 -14.96 0.65
N MET A 167 1.71 -15.67 1.47
CA MET A 167 0.84 -15.09 2.49
C MET A 167 -0.33 -14.24 1.94
N GLY A 168 -0.79 -14.52 0.72
CA GLY A 168 -1.97 -13.88 0.18
C GLY A 168 -1.82 -12.38 -0.11
N THR A 169 -0.69 -11.96 -0.61
CA THR A 169 -0.39 -10.57 -0.97
C THR A 169 -1.33 -10.01 -2.06
N GLU A 170 -2.03 -10.86 -2.79
CA GLU A 170 -2.94 -10.52 -3.89
C GLU A 170 -4.04 -9.56 -3.42
N PHE A 171 -4.80 -9.96 -2.40
CA PHE A 171 -5.91 -9.15 -1.91
C PHE A 171 -5.47 -7.74 -1.48
N GLU A 172 -4.40 -7.63 -0.69
CA GLU A 172 -3.94 -6.34 -0.19
C GLU A 172 -3.42 -5.42 -1.31
N LEU A 173 -2.77 -5.99 -2.34
CA LEU A 173 -2.32 -5.21 -3.49
C LEU A 173 -3.49 -4.75 -4.37
N GLU A 174 -4.46 -5.62 -4.64
CA GLU A 174 -5.67 -5.28 -5.38
C GLU A 174 -6.47 -4.20 -4.65
N VAL A 175 -6.63 -4.30 -3.33
CA VAL A 175 -7.30 -3.26 -2.52
C VAL A 175 -6.54 -1.95 -2.55
N LEU A 176 -5.20 -1.97 -2.42
CA LEU A 176 -4.39 -0.76 -2.52
C LEU A 176 -4.62 -0.06 -3.86
N ALA A 177 -4.53 -0.79 -4.96
CA ALA A 177 -4.73 -0.24 -6.29
C ALA A 177 -6.18 0.22 -6.53
N PHE A 178 -7.17 -0.59 -6.12
CA PHE A 178 -8.59 -0.23 -6.24
C PHE A 178 -8.92 1.08 -5.52
N LEU A 179 -8.56 1.19 -4.23
CA LEU A 179 -8.86 2.37 -3.43
C LEU A 179 -8.19 3.64 -3.99
N ASN A 180 -6.99 3.50 -4.54
CA ASN A 180 -6.31 4.61 -5.18
C ASN A 180 -6.92 4.96 -6.56
N ALA A 181 -7.38 3.97 -7.32
CA ALA A 181 -8.07 4.21 -8.59
C ALA A 181 -9.45 4.86 -8.37
N ILE A 182 -10.23 4.36 -7.42
CA ILE A 182 -11.58 4.89 -7.13
C ILE A 182 -11.53 6.32 -6.56
N PHE A 183 -10.44 6.72 -5.91
CA PHE A 183 -10.26 8.08 -5.44
C PHE A 183 -10.39 9.10 -6.58
N ASN A 184 -9.96 8.75 -7.79
CA ASN A 184 -10.03 9.65 -8.96
C ASN A 184 -11.48 9.91 -9.43
N GLU A 185 -12.43 9.04 -9.07
CA GLU A 185 -13.85 9.23 -9.38
C GLU A 185 -14.55 10.23 -8.44
N ILE A 186 -14.06 10.34 -7.19
CA ILE A 186 -14.74 11.10 -6.14
C ILE A 186 -14.88 12.58 -6.47
N PRO A 187 -13.83 13.32 -6.89
CA PRO A 187 -13.96 14.76 -7.15
C PRO A 187 -14.99 15.10 -8.24
N GLY A 188 -15.02 14.33 -9.34
CA GLY A 188 -16.02 14.54 -10.41
C GLY A 188 -17.45 14.34 -9.93
N ARG A 189 -17.65 13.33 -9.07
CA ARG A 189 -18.98 13.06 -8.48
C ARG A 189 -19.43 14.15 -7.50
N LEU A 190 -18.50 14.68 -6.72
CA LEU A 190 -18.79 15.80 -5.80
C LEU A 190 -19.13 17.09 -6.54
N ASN A 191 -18.55 17.33 -7.70
CA ASN A 191 -18.78 18.52 -8.52
C ASN A 191 -20.01 18.39 -9.43
N GLY A 192 -20.67 17.25 -9.48
CA GLY A 192 -21.82 17.02 -10.34
C GLY A 192 -21.48 17.01 -11.84
N GLU A 193 -20.22 16.76 -12.19
CA GLU A 193 -19.71 16.84 -13.57
C GLU A 193 -20.20 15.69 -14.47
N GLU A 194 -20.79 14.64 -13.91
CA GLU A 194 -21.22 13.45 -14.64
C GLU A 194 -22.71 13.18 -14.44
N GLY A 195 -23.41 12.83 -15.54
CA GLY A 195 -24.85 12.59 -15.59
C GLY A 195 -25.43 11.56 -14.59
N GLU A 196 -26.69 11.14 -14.78
CA GLU A 196 -27.42 10.25 -13.88
C GLU A 196 -26.63 8.96 -13.53
N SER A 197 -26.72 8.54 -12.26
CA SER A 197 -25.83 7.54 -11.63
C SER A 197 -25.77 6.16 -12.33
N GLU A 198 -26.85 5.75 -13.01
CA GLU A 198 -26.95 4.41 -13.60
C GLU A 198 -26.09 4.18 -14.86
N ASN A 199 -25.65 5.26 -15.54
CA ASN A 199 -24.91 5.19 -16.81
C ASN A 199 -23.51 5.80 -16.76
N ARG A 200 -22.94 6.00 -15.58
CA ARG A 200 -21.58 6.55 -15.46
C ARG A 200 -20.53 5.55 -15.91
N SER A 201 -19.58 6.01 -16.71
CA SER A 201 -18.60 5.17 -17.38
C SER A 201 -17.46 4.69 -16.48
N CYS A 202 -17.23 5.28 -15.30
CA CYS A 202 -16.04 5.06 -14.46
C CYS A 202 -14.71 5.19 -15.23
N ASP A 203 -14.64 6.14 -16.16
CA ASP A 203 -13.49 6.24 -17.05
C ASP A 203 -12.22 6.61 -16.29
N ARG A 204 -12.31 7.50 -15.30
CA ARG A 204 -11.16 7.87 -14.46
C ARG A 204 -10.62 6.69 -13.65
N TYR A 205 -11.50 5.80 -13.20
CA TYR A 205 -11.12 4.55 -12.53
C TYR A 205 -10.40 3.63 -13.52
N LYS A 206 -10.95 3.43 -14.72
CA LYS A 206 -10.35 2.58 -15.76
C LYS A 206 -8.99 3.11 -16.19
N ASP A 207 -8.90 4.42 -16.42
CA ASP A 207 -7.65 5.08 -16.80
C ASP A 207 -6.58 4.89 -15.71
N ALA A 208 -6.96 5.04 -14.43
CA ALA A 208 -6.05 4.82 -13.32
C ALA A 208 -5.57 3.36 -13.23
N VAL A 209 -6.47 2.39 -13.37
CA VAL A 209 -6.12 0.96 -13.37
C VAL A 209 -5.20 0.64 -14.55
N HIS A 210 -5.47 1.19 -15.72
CA HIS A 210 -4.62 1.02 -16.91
C HIS A 210 -3.23 1.62 -16.69
N ASP A 211 -3.16 2.85 -16.15
CA ASP A 211 -1.89 3.49 -15.79
C ASP A 211 -1.09 2.62 -14.78
N PHE A 212 -1.74 2.07 -13.76
CA PHE A 212 -1.08 1.21 -12.78
C PHE A 212 -0.54 -0.07 -13.42
N SER A 213 -1.31 -0.68 -14.32
CA SER A 213 -0.88 -1.85 -15.07
C SER A 213 0.34 -1.53 -15.94
N ASP A 214 0.31 -0.45 -16.70
CA ASP A 214 1.43 -0.02 -17.55
C ASP A 214 2.70 0.25 -16.72
N GLN A 215 2.55 0.91 -15.57
CA GLN A 215 3.66 1.26 -14.70
C GLN A 215 4.31 0.02 -14.07
N CYS A 216 3.49 -0.93 -13.60
CA CYS A 216 4.02 -2.11 -12.93
C CYS A 216 4.88 -2.98 -13.86
N HIS A 217 4.59 -3.03 -15.15
CA HIS A 217 5.40 -3.73 -16.13
C HIS A 217 6.82 -3.16 -16.30
N LEU A 218 7.04 -1.90 -15.92
CA LEU A 218 8.38 -1.31 -15.93
C LEU A 218 9.30 -1.97 -14.90
N ILE A 219 8.76 -2.47 -13.78
CA ILE A 219 9.53 -3.12 -12.72
C ILE A 219 10.21 -4.40 -13.25
N SER A 220 9.54 -5.14 -14.12
CA SER A 220 10.13 -6.35 -14.74
C SER A 220 11.30 -6.04 -15.68
N LYS A 221 11.47 -4.77 -16.09
CA LYS A 221 12.54 -4.28 -16.98
C LYS A 221 13.73 -3.69 -16.21
N MET A 222 13.71 -3.71 -14.88
CA MET A 222 14.85 -3.29 -14.07
C MET A 222 16.10 -4.11 -14.43
N ASP A 223 17.28 -3.47 -14.33
CA ASP A 223 18.57 -4.11 -14.64
C ASP A 223 18.78 -5.37 -13.78
N PRO A 224 18.81 -6.55 -14.40
CA PRO A 224 18.88 -7.81 -13.69
C PRO A 224 20.22 -8.01 -12.94
N GLU A 225 21.33 -7.50 -13.45
CA GLU A 225 22.64 -7.62 -12.79
C GLU A 225 22.69 -6.75 -11.53
N ARG A 226 22.16 -5.53 -11.61
CA ARG A 226 22.04 -4.62 -10.45
C ARG A 226 21.15 -5.22 -9.38
N LEU A 227 19.96 -5.74 -9.78
CA LEU A 227 19.05 -6.42 -8.85
C LEU A 227 19.67 -7.63 -8.18
N GLU A 228 20.38 -8.47 -8.92
CA GLU A 228 21.02 -9.65 -8.37
C GLU A 228 22.09 -9.27 -7.32
N ARG A 229 22.91 -8.24 -7.60
CA ARG A 229 23.88 -7.71 -6.64
C ARG A 229 23.16 -7.16 -5.40
N TRP A 230 22.06 -6.42 -5.59
CA TRP A 230 21.26 -5.86 -4.51
C TRP A 230 20.68 -6.97 -3.61
N PHE A 231 20.10 -8.02 -4.18
CA PHE A 231 19.57 -9.17 -3.41
C PHE A 231 20.68 -9.90 -2.63
N LYS A 232 21.84 -10.13 -3.25
CA LYS A 232 22.99 -10.76 -2.61
C LYS A 232 23.57 -9.93 -1.46
N ARG A 233 23.30 -8.64 -1.42
CA ARG A 233 23.69 -7.75 -0.31
C ARG A 233 22.60 -7.66 0.75
N LEU A 234 21.34 -7.74 0.39
CA LEU A 234 20.22 -7.63 1.33
C LEU A 234 20.07 -8.87 2.21
N PHE A 235 19.95 -10.06 1.62
CA PHE A 235 19.49 -11.25 2.34
C PHE A 235 20.53 -11.96 3.24
N PRO A 236 21.84 -11.99 2.95
CA PRO A 236 22.81 -12.73 3.78
C PRO A 236 23.05 -12.12 5.15
N ARG A 237 22.50 -10.95 5.44
CA ARG A 237 22.75 -10.21 6.68
C ARG A 237 22.19 -10.95 7.90
N SER A 238 23.00 -10.99 8.96
CA SER A 238 22.63 -11.55 10.26
C SER A 238 22.12 -10.49 11.24
N GLY A 239 22.32 -9.20 10.92
CA GLY A 239 21.87 -8.08 11.73
C GLY A 239 20.37 -7.82 11.60
N ARG A 240 19.94 -6.75 12.25
CA ARG A 240 18.53 -6.31 12.24
C ARG A 240 18.22 -5.53 10.97
N TYR A 241 16.99 -5.61 10.53
CA TYR A 241 16.47 -4.83 9.42
C TYR A 241 15.62 -3.70 9.99
N VAL A 242 15.94 -2.47 9.69
CA VAL A 242 15.10 -1.31 9.99
C VAL A 242 14.56 -0.78 8.67
N VAL A 243 13.24 -0.66 8.55
CA VAL A 243 12.62 -0.17 7.32
C VAL A 243 11.95 1.17 7.63
N GLY A 244 12.26 2.19 6.83
CA GLY A 244 11.80 3.54 7.08
C GLY A 244 11.09 4.16 5.87
N GLY A 245 10.28 5.18 6.13
CA GLY A 245 9.57 5.94 5.13
C GLY A 245 8.53 6.86 5.76
N VAL A 246 8.11 7.89 5.04
CA VAL A 246 7.16 8.89 5.55
C VAL A 246 5.88 8.91 4.72
N GLY A 247 4.75 9.21 5.35
CA GLY A 247 3.47 9.26 4.68
C GLY A 247 3.08 7.92 4.03
N ARG A 248 2.61 7.93 2.79
CA ARG A 248 2.22 6.71 2.07
C ARG A 248 3.40 5.78 1.80
N SER A 249 4.57 6.32 1.49
CA SER A 249 5.81 5.52 1.37
C SER A 249 6.15 4.83 2.69
N GLY A 250 5.84 5.44 3.84
CA GLY A 250 5.95 4.85 5.17
C GLY A 250 5.01 3.65 5.38
N LEU A 251 3.81 3.68 4.79
CA LEU A 251 2.89 2.53 4.82
C LEU A 251 3.45 1.35 4.02
N VAL A 252 4.07 1.60 2.86
CA VAL A 252 4.78 0.56 2.10
C VAL A 252 5.97 0.02 2.90
N ALA A 253 6.74 0.91 3.55
CA ALA A 253 7.87 0.54 4.38
C ALA A 253 7.43 -0.37 5.54
N ARG A 254 6.35 -0.03 6.24
CA ARG A 254 5.79 -0.84 7.32
C ARG A 254 5.29 -2.20 6.82
N ALA A 255 4.64 -2.23 5.65
CA ALA A 255 4.25 -3.50 5.02
C ALA A 255 5.46 -4.38 4.69
N PHE A 256 6.54 -3.78 4.19
CA PHE A 256 7.77 -4.49 3.86
C PHE A 256 8.51 -4.98 5.11
N GLU A 257 8.54 -4.17 6.16
CA GLU A 257 9.10 -4.56 7.46
C GLU A 257 8.45 -5.84 8.00
N MET A 258 7.12 -5.90 8.04
CA MET A 258 6.37 -7.10 8.45
C MET A 258 6.77 -8.34 7.65
N ARG A 259 7.19 -8.18 6.40
CA ARG A 259 7.61 -9.28 5.53
C ARG A 259 8.98 -9.83 5.89
N PHE A 260 9.91 -9.01 6.39
CA PHE A 260 11.19 -9.51 6.92
C PHE A 260 10.98 -10.43 8.13
N THR A 261 10.03 -10.12 9.01
CA THR A 261 9.64 -11.03 10.10
C THR A 261 9.17 -12.39 9.54
N HIS A 262 8.37 -12.40 8.48
CA HIS A 262 7.96 -13.66 7.82
C HIS A 262 9.15 -14.41 7.19
N LEU A 263 10.22 -13.73 6.83
CA LEU A 263 11.48 -14.32 6.37
C LEU A 263 12.42 -14.74 7.53
N ASN A 264 11.90 -14.82 8.76
CA ASN A 264 12.65 -15.13 9.96
C ASN A 264 13.83 -14.16 10.21
N LYS A 265 13.65 -12.90 9.86
CA LYS A 265 14.59 -11.82 10.15
C LYS A 265 14.06 -10.96 11.28
N THR A 266 14.95 -10.47 12.12
CA THR A 266 14.60 -9.45 13.11
C THR A 266 14.44 -8.12 12.40
N SER A 267 13.24 -7.57 12.42
CA SER A 267 12.94 -6.31 11.72
C SER A 267 12.19 -5.33 12.60
N TYR A 268 12.32 -4.05 12.27
CA TYR A 268 11.66 -2.94 12.95
C TYR A 268 11.22 -1.91 11.91
N TRP A 269 10.05 -1.33 12.14
CA TRP A 269 9.69 -0.09 11.46
C TRP A 269 10.34 1.10 12.17
N GLU A 270 10.96 2.01 11.44
CA GLU A 270 11.80 3.09 11.97
C GLU A 270 11.13 3.92 13.08
N TYR A 271 9.81 4.09 13.00
CA TYR A 271 9.04 4.93 13.93
C TYR A 271 8.30 4.14 15.01
N ASP A 272 8.55 2.84 15.14
CA ASP A 272 8.03 2.09 16.27
C ASP A 272 8.78 2.47 17.57
N PHE A 273 8.04 2.51 18.68
CA PHE A 273 8.59 2.92 19.98
C PHE A 273 9.70 1.99 20.50
N ASN A 274 9.76 0.76 20.00
CA ASN A 274 10.73 -0.27 20.40
C ASN A 274 11.90 -0.41 19.40
N THR A 275 12.00 0.47 18.40
CA THR A 275 13.08 0.43 17.41
C THR A 275 14.40 0.82 18.09
N PRO A 276 15.39 -0.10 18.12
CA PRO A 276 16.66 0.18 18.76
C PRO A 276 17.52 1.10 17.90
N SER A 277 18.50 1.76 18.51
CA SER A 277 19.53 2.49 17.77
C SER A 277 20.28 1.60 16.80
N PHE A 278 20.66 2.15 15.67
CA PHE A 278 21.48 1.44 14.67
C PHE A 278 22.83 0.99 15.25
N GLN A 279 23.32 -0.13 14.76
CA GLN A 279 24.64 -0.65 15.07
C GLN A 279 25.27 -1.32 13.85
N ILE A 280 26.56 -1.61 13.94
CA ILE A 280 27.31 -2.33 12.90
C ILE A 280 26.61 -3.67 12.60
N GLY A 281 26.40 -3.94 11.32
CA GLY A 281 25.75 -5.15 10.82
C GLY A 281 24.23 -5.03 10.64
N ASP A 282 23.58 -3.96 11.12
CA ASP A 282 22.19 -3.66 10.79
C ASP A 282 22.04 -3.22 9.33
N VAL A 283 20.85 -3.35 8.79
CA VAL A 283 20.48 -2.87 7.46
C VAL A 283 19.32 -1.89 7.58
N TYR A 284 19.52 -0.68 7.09
CA TYR A 284 18.44 0.31 6.95
C TYR A 284 17.95 0.37 5.52
N VAL A 285 16.63 0.22 5.35
CA VAL A 285 15.96 0.25 4.03
C VAL A 285 14.97 1.41 4.01
N PRO A 286 15.41 2.64 3.66
CA PRO A 286 14.50 3.76 3.48
C PRO A 286 13.74 3.64 2.16
N ILE A 287 12.42 3.87 2.20
CA ILE A 287 11.53 3.90 1.03
C ILE A 287 11.02 5.32 0.84
N THR A 288 11.42 5.96 -0.27
CA THR A 288 11.07 7.35 -0.55
C THR A 288 11.03 7.63 -2.05
N GLY A 289 9.88 8.04 -2.58
CA GLY A 289 9.74 8.32 -4.01
C GLY A 289 10.69 9.43 -4.48
N SER A 290 10.70 10.56 -3.80
CA SER A 290 11.52 11.72 -4.17
C SER A 290 13.01 11.57 -3.82
N GLY A 291 13.35 10.77 -2.80
CA GLY A 291 14.70 10.69 -2.24
C GLY A 291 15.16 11.97 -1.52
N ASN A 292 14.26 12.97 -1.35
CA ASN A 292 14.54 14.25 -0.73
C ASN A 292 13.73 14.50 0.56
N THR A 293 13.04 13.47 1.07
CA THR A 293 12.28 13.57 2.32
C THR A 293 13.25 13.72 3.48
N TYR A 294 13.14 14.81 4.21
CA TYR A 294 14.07 15.18 5.28
C TYR A 294 14.25 14.09 6.33
N GLU A 295 13.16 13.52 6.80
CA GLU A 295 13.16 12.47 7.83
C GLU A 295 13.88 11.21 7.33
N CYS A 296 13.61 10.78 6.08
CA CYS A 296 14.33 9.65 5.48
C CYS A 296 15.84 9.94 5.36
N PHE A 297 16.19 11.15 4.98
CA PHE A 297 17.60 11.56 4.86
C PHE A 297 18.29 11.57 6.23
N GLN A 298 17.61 12.03 7.28
CA GLN A 298 18.14 11.97 8.65
C GLN A 298 18.32 10.53 9.13
N GLY A 299 17.36 9.63 8.83
CA GLY A 299 17.46 8.19 9.10
C GLY A 299 18.69 7.57 8.43
N VAL A 300 18.93 7.91 7.16
CA VAL A 300 20.12 7.45 6.41
C VAL A 300 21.42 7.93 7.07
N ARG A 301 21.52 9.23 7.41
CA ARG A 301 22.70 9.77 8.09
C ARG A 301 22.95 9.09 9.43
N ASN A 302 21.90 8.88 10.23
CA ASN A 302 21.98 8.20 11.51
C ASN A 302 22.46 6.75 11.33
N ALA A 303 21.90 6.01 10.37
CA ALA A 303 22.30 4.63 10.06
C ALA A 303 23.79 4.55 9.68
N ILE A 304 24.24 5.41 8.76
CA ILE A 304 25.65 5.47 8.31
C ILE A 304 26.59 5.80 9.48
N THR A 305 26.22 6.80 10.28
CA THR A 305 27.06 7.23 11.42
C THR A 305 27.26 6.13 12.46
N ASN A 306 26.26 5.24 12.60
CA ASN A 306 26.33 4.11 13.54
C ASN A 306 26.79 2.80 12.87
N GLY A 307 27.30 2.86 11.65
CA GLY A 307 27.90 1.73 10.95
C GLY A 307 26.91 0.71 10.37
N ALA A 308 25.64 1.06 10.25
CA ALA A 308 24.66 0.24 9.56
C ALA A 308 24.81 0.35 8.04
N ASP A 309 24.44 -0.71 7.33
CA ASP A 309 24.32 -0.67 5.87
C ASP A 309 23.01 0.04 5.48
N VAL A 310 23.06 0.82 4.40
CA VAL A 310 21.89 1.53 3.89
C VAL A 310 21.58 1.04 2.48
N MET A 311 20.32 0.63 2.25
CA MET A 311 19.85 0.06 0.97
C MET A 311 18.55 0.76 0.52
N PRO A 312 18.64 1.98 -0.03
CA PRO A 312 17.48 2.79 -0.36
C PRO A 312 16.63 2.22 -1.51
N ILE A 313 15.33 2.47 -1.44
CA ILE A 313 14.37 2.26 -2.52
C ILE A 313 13.78 3.62 -2.90
N THR A 314 14.06 4.09 -4.12
CA THR A 314 13.63 5.41 -4.59
C THR A 314 13.32 5.38 -6.10
N THR A 315 12.70 6.43 -6.62
CA THR A 315 12.52 6.60 -8.08
C THR A 315 13.34 7.76 -8.65
N ASN A 316 13.93 8.61 -7.80
CA ASN A 316 14.65 9.81 -8.23
C ASN A 316 16.18 9.60 -8.16
N PRO A 317 16.86 9.37 -9.31
CA PRO A 317 18.32 9.18 -9.33
C PRO A 317 19.10 10.48 -9.06
N SER A 318 18.45 11.64 -9.13
CA SER A 318 19.08 12.96 -8.89
C SER A 318 18.77 13.52 -7.50
N SER A 319 18.35 12.66 -6.55
CA SER A 319 18.01 13.09 -5.20
C SER A 319 19.24 13.24 -4.29
N GLU A 320 19.09 14.04 -3.23
CA GLU A 320 20.10 14.17 -2.19
C GLU A 320 20.52 12.83 -1.59
N LEU A 321 19.56 11.92 -1.44
CA LEU A 321 19.81 10.56 -0.96
C LEU A 321 20.76 9.81 -1.88
N VAL A 322 20.50 9.83 -3.19
CA VAL A 322 21.33 9.13 -4.19
C VAL A 322 22.69 9.80 -4.31
N GLU A 323 22.75 11.14 -4.27
CA GLU A 323 24.01 11.87 -4.25
C GLU A 323 24.89 11.46 -3.06
N LEU A 324 24.30 11.35 -1.86
CA LEU A 324 25.01 10.85 -0.68
C LEU A 324 25.54 9.42 -0.89
N MET A 325 24.70 8.52 -1.44
CA MET A 325 25.12 7.14 -1.71
C MET A 325 26.27 7.08 -2.73
N ASN A 326 26.24 7.94 -3.75
CA ASN A 326 27.32 8.06 -4.74
C ASN A 326 28.62 8.56 -4.10
N LEU A 327 28.56 9.59 -3.26
CA LEU A 327 29.73 10.12 -2.53
C LEU A 327 30.38 9.05 -1.63
N LEU A 328 29.59 8.12 -1.13
CA LEU A 328 30.08 6.99 -0.33
C LEU A 328 30.57 5.79 -1.17
N GLY A 329 30.49 5.87 -2.50
CA GLY A 329 30.80 4.75 -3.40
C GLY A 329 29.81 3.58 -3.28
N ARG A 330 28.57 3.88 -2.88
CA ARG A 330 27.51 2.89 -2.59
C ARG A 330 26.30 3.02 -3.52
N GLU A 331 26.47 3.51 -4.72
CA GLU A 331 25.38 3.67 -5.70
C GLU A 331 24.69 2.34 -6.02
N GLU A 332 25.43 1.23 -6.00
CA GLU A 332 24.87 -0.10 -6.27
C GLU A 332 23.91 -0.60 -5.16
N ASP A 333 23.90 0.04 -4.00
CA ASP A 333 22.99 -0.28 -2.91
C ASP A 333 21.59 0.35 -3.10
N VAL A 334 21.44 1.25 -4.07
CA VAL A 334 20.15 1.92 -4.35
C VAL A 334 19.31 1.10 -5.34
N ALA A 335 18.11 0.73 -4.94
CA ALA A 335 17.10 0.17 -5.86
C ALA A 335 16.26 1.30 -6.47
N PHE A 336 16.32 1.46 -7.78
CA PHE A 336 15.54 2.46 -8.50
C PHE A 336 14.23 1.87 -9.02
N ILE A 337 13.12 2.29 -8.45
CA ILE A 337 11.79 1.93 -8.93
C ILE A 337 11.49 2.74 -10.20
N PRO A 338 11.31 2.09 -11.36
CA PRO A 338 11.02 2.80 -12.59
C PRO A 338 9.61 3.38 -12.57
N VAL A 339 9.47 4.58 -13.13
CA VAL A 339 8.19 5.23 -13.44
C VAL A 339 8.27 5.80 -14.84
N LYS A 340 7.14 6.02 -15.51
CA LYS A 340 7.12 6.68 -16.83
C LYS A 340 7.69 8.11 -16.73
N PRO A 341 8.28 8.65 -17.82
CA PRO A 341 8.92 9.97 -17.80
C PRO A 341 8.03 11.11 -17.30
N GLU A 342 6.74 11.10 -17.65
CA GLU A 342 5.76 12.10 -17.22
C GLU A 342 5.58 12.17 -15.69
N TYR A 343 5.92 11.09 -14.96
CA TYR A 343 5.89 11.06 -13.50
C TYR A 343 7.22 11.44 -12.86
N TYR A 344 8.31 11.35 -13.61
CA TYR A 344 9.64 11.72 -13.14
C TYR A 344 9.71 13.17 -12.65
N ASP A 345 9.09 14.09 -13.39
CA ASP A 345 9.06 15.51 -13.07
C ASP A 345 8.41 15.79 -11.71
N ILE A 346 7.47 14.93 -11.28
CA ILE A 346 6.81 15.06 -9.97
C ILE A 346 7.79 14.78 -8.83
N PHE A 347 8.68 13.81 -9.02
CA PHE A 347 9.65 13.38 -8.00
C PHE A 347 10.94 14.18 -8.03
N SER A 348 11.31 14.78 -9.18
CA SER A 348 12.58 15.48 -9.38
C SER A 348 12.56 16.96 -9.01
N ARG A 349 11.37 17.59 -8.83
CA ARG A 349 11.28 19.03 -8.59
C ARG A 349 11.65 19.39 -7.15
N SER A 350 12.51 20.44 -7.02
CA SER A 350 12.88 21.03 -5.74
C SER A 350 11.68 21.70 -5.05
N LYS A 351 11.76 21.87 -3.74
CA LYS A 351 10.72 22.44 -2.88
C LYS A 351 10.15 23.80 -3.33
N GLU A 352 10.87 24.56 -4.16
CA GLU A 352 10.47 25.91 -4.56
C GLU A 352 9.38 25.98 -5.64
N THR A 353 9.20 24.91 -6.43
CA THR A 353 8.16 24.86 -7.48
C THR A 353 6.94 24.04 -7.08
N SER A 354 6.94 23.46 -5.87
CA SER A 354 6.07 22.32 -5.54
C SER A 354 4.63 22.66 -5.17
N THR A 355 4.35 23.86 -4.68
CA THR A 355 3.02 24.15 -4.11
C THR A 355 1.92 24.33 -5.16
N TRP A 356 2.23 24.82 -6.34
CA TRP A 356 1.22 25.14 -7.35
C TRP A 356 0.99 24.00 -8.35
N LEU A 357 2.02 23.38 -8.87
CA LEU A 357 1.92 22.25 -9.82
C LEU A 357 1.54 20.93 -9.13
N VAL A 358 1.91 20.78 -7.86
CA VAL A 358 1.45 19.68 -7.02
C VAL A 358 -0.08 19.69 -6.89
N SER A 359 -0.74 20.84 -6.91
CA SER A 359 -2.22 20.92 -6.77
C SER A 359 -2.97 20.42 -8.00
N GLU A 360 -2.48 20.59 -9.21
CA GLU A 360 -3.15 20.12 -10.43
C GLU A 360 -2.81 18.67 -10.79
N TYR A 361 -1.54 18.26 -10.64
CA TYR A 361 -1.11 16.88 -10.85
C TYR A 361 -1.43 15.97 -9.67
N SER A 362 -1.52 16.49 -8.45
CA SER A 362 -1.89 15.71 -7.27
C SER A 362 -3.32 15.20 -7.29
N ARG A 363 -4.20 15.82 -8.02
CA ARG A 363 -5.61 15.42 -8.08
C ARG A 363 -5.87 14.12 -8.85
N MET A 364 -4.94 13.61 -9.64
CA MET A 364 -5.23 12.47 -10.53
C MET A 364 -4.23 11.32 -10.54
N ARG A 365 -2.98 11.42 -10.01
CA ARG A 365 -1.92 10.47 -10.38
C ARG A 365 -0.98 10.04 -9.24
N TYR A 366 -1.40 10.10 -8.00
CA TYR A 366 -0.52 10.12 -6.83
C TYR A 366 0.08 8.80 -6.33
N PRO A 367 -0.53 7.63 -6.47
CA PRO A 367 -0.03 6.44 -5.79
C PRO A 367 0.92 5.58 -6.64
N ILE A 368 1.39 6.06 -7.79
CA ILE A 368 2.17 5.22 -8.71
C ILE A 368 3.45 4.72 -8.06
N PHE A 369 4.17 5.58 -7.34
CA PHE A 369 5.38 5.15 -6.65
C PHE A 369 5.04 4.09 -5.59
N GLU A 370 4.03 4.33 -4.77
CA GLU A 370 3.65 3.43 -3.68
C GLU A 370 3.14 2.08 -4.20
N ILE A 371 2.38 2.06 -5.30
CA ILE A 371 1.96 0.82 -5.95
C ILE A 371 3.16 0.06 -6.50
N ASN A 372 4.04 0.74 -7.27
CA ASN A 372 5.23 0.13 -7.81
C ASN A 372 6.19 -0.35 -6.71
N ALA A 373 6.38 0.42 -5.65
CA ALA A 373 7.19 0.04 -4.50
C ALA A 373 6.58 -1.15 -3.75
N SER A 374 5.25 -1.24 -3.65
CA SER A 374 4.56 -2.40 -3.08
C SER A 374 4.78 -3.66 -3.93
N ILE A 375 4.66 -3.56 -5.25
CA ILE A 375 4.95 -4.67 -6.17
C ILE A 375 6.41 -5.09 -6.06
N PHE A 376 7.34 -4.13 -6.09
CA PHE A 376 8.77 -4.39 -5.94
C PHE A 376 9.08 -5.10 -4.62
N THR A 377 8.65 -4.55 -3.49
CA THR A 377 8.92 -5.12 -2.17
C THR A 377 8.30 -6.49 -1.98
N ASN A 378 7.10 -6.73 -2.50
CA ASN A 378 6.47 -8.05 -2.49
C ASN A 378 7.25 -9.05 -3.36
N SER A 379 7.76 -8.63 -4.52
CA SER A 379 8.61 -9.48 -5.37
C SER A 379 9.96 -9.78 -4.71
N VAL A 380 10.54 -8.80 -3.99
CA VAL A 380 11.74 -8.98 -3.16
C VAL A 380 11.52 -10.04 -2.09
N VAL A 381 10.32 -10.07 -1.47
CA VAL A 381 9.99 -11.11 -0.46
C VAL A 381 9.94 -12.50 -1.08
N ALA A 382 9.40 -12.66 -2.29
CA ALA A 382 9.41 -13.95 -3.00
C ALA A 382 10.85 -14.42 -3.26
N VAL A 383 11.72 -13.51 -3.71
CA VAL A 383 13.16 -13.77 -3.88
C VAL A 383 13.82 -14.14 -2.56
N GLY A 384 13.50 -13.42 -1.48
CA GLY A 384 14.02 -13.68 -0.13
C GLY A 384 13.63 -15.06 0.39
N ALA A 385 12.37 -15.46 0.17
CA ALA A 385 11.89 -16.79 0.54
C ALA A 385 12.66 -17.89 -0.21
N GLU A 386 12.89 -17.72 -1.51
CA GLU A 386 13.69 -18.65 -2.30
C GLU A 386 15.16 -18.67 -1.85
N PHE A 387 15.79 -17.51 -1.68
CA PHE A 387 17.18 -17.38 -1.23
C PHE A 387 17.42 -18.07 0.11
N LEU A 388 16.47 -17.94 1.05
CA LEU A 388 16.55 -18.51 2.39
C LEU A 388 15.99 -19.94 2.48
N GLY A 389 15.50 -20.52 1.37
CA GLY A 389 14.89 -21.84 1.35
C GLY A 389 13.60 -21.93 2.18
N MET A 390 12.85 -20.83 2.29
CA MET A 390 11.63 -20.77 3.09
C MET A 390 10.38 -21.09 2.25
N GLU A 391 9.51 -21.89 2.82
CA GLU A 391 8.18 -22.16 2.26
C GLU A 391 7.10 -21.33 2.97
N GLU A 392 5.97 -21.11 2.29
CA GLU A 392 4.84 -20.34 2.83
C GLU A 392 4.33 -20.89 4.18
N ALA A 393 4.36 -22.21 4.36
CA ALA A 393 4.00 -22.86 5.62
C ALA A 393 4.92 -22.44 6.78
N GLY A 394 6.20 -22.23 6.50
CA GLY A 394 7.16 -21.68 7.46
C GLY A 394 6.86 -20.22 7.81
N MET A 395 6.56 -19.42 6.79
CA MET A 395 6.20 -18.00 6.96
C MET A 395 4.89 -17.84 7.76
N LYS A 396 3.87 -18.69 7.50
CA LYS A 396 2.60 -18.68 8.26
C LYS A 396 2.80 -18.94 9.76
N ARG A 397 3.77 -19.78 10.15
CA ARG A 397 4.09 -20.04 11.57
C ARG A 397 4.73 -18.84 12.29
N LEU A 398 5.37 -17.94 11.56
CA LEU A 398 5.97 -16.70 12.07
C LEU A 398 4.99 -15.52 12.10
N HIS A 399 3.76 -15.76 11.65
CA HIS A 399 2.69 -14.75 11.59
C HIS A 399 1.76 -14.88 12.81
N ALA A 400 2.28 -15.00 13.98
CA ALA A 400 1.50 -15.12 15.22
C ALA A 400 0.96 -13.77 15.72
#